data_5023490880157d5d94c27259e476e3ba
#
_entry.id   5023490880157d5d94c27259e476e3ba
#
_cell.length_a   1.000
_cell.length_b   1.000
_cell.length_c   1.000
_cell.angle_alpha   90.00
_cell.angle_beta   90.00
_cell.angle_gamma   90.00
#
_symmetry.space_group_name_H-M   'P 1'
#
loop_
_entity.id
_entity.type
_entity.pdbx_description
1 polymer ?
#
loop_
_entity_poly.entity_id
_entity_poly.type
_entity_poly.pdbx_seq_one_letter_code
_entity_poly.pdbx_strand_id
1 'polypeptide(L)'
;MFTYLNPDVRQRLIADGKLTRIDAEGRSIDVDQQEPPNELAINLMGPIPLPIKLPGVDTTVRWYAAVRSTELRGVEALAADLNARGGQHLFAHLVSPLAVNSVLVIGEPGENPLVRVHSNCLTGDVFGSERCDCGPQLASAINRIDKDASGGYLIYMAGH
;
A
#
# COMPACT_ATOMS: atom_id res chain seq x y z
N MET A 1 5.27 -6.79 -6.91
CA MET A 1 5.38 -5.40 -7.37
C MET A 1 6.54 -4.67 -6.71
N PHE A 2 6.74 -4.75 -5.39
CA PHE A 2 7.91 -4.13 -4.71
C PHE A 2 9.16 -5.01 -4.64
N THR A 3 9.07 -6.28 -5.01
CA THR A 3 10.13 -7.28 -4.76
C THR A 3 11.37 -7.14 -5.65
N TYR A 4 11.23 -6.52 -6.81
CA TYR A 4 12.35 -6.14 -7.68
C TYR A 4 11.89 -5.10 -8.69
N LEU A 5 12.41 -3.91 -8.58
CA LEU A 5 12.29 -2.90 -9.63
C LEU A 5 13.61 -2.86 -10.40
N ASN A 6 13.53 -3.12 -11.70
CA ASN A 6 14.66 -2.83 -12.59
C ASN A 6 15.11 -1.38 -12.36
N PRO A 7 16.43 -1.10 -12.23
CA PRO A 7 16.94 0.24 -11.95
C PRO A 7 16.39 1.33 -12.86
N ASP A 8 16.25 1.05 -14.17
CA ASP A 8 15.72 2.03 -15.13
C ASP A 8 14.23 2.32 -14.89
N VAL A 9 13.45 1.29 -14.49
CA VAL A 9 12.04 1.47 -14.13
C VAL A 9 11.91 2.26 -12.83
N ARG A 10 12.77 1.98 -11.85
CA ARG A 10 12.81 2.70 -10.58
C ARG A 10 13.09 4.19 -10.80
N GLN A 11 14.11 4.52 -11.57
CA GLN A 11 14.47 5.91 -11.89
C GLN A 11 13.32 6.65 -12.59
N ARG A 12 12.63 6.01 -13.52
CA ARG A 12 11.45 6.61 -14.17
C ARG A 12 10.32 6.85 -13.18
N LEU A 13 10.03 5.91 -12.29
CA LEU A 13 8.99 6.08 -11.27
C LEU A 13 9.31 7.23 -10.30
N ILE A 14 10.57 7.41 -9.94
CA ILE A 14 11.03 8.55 -9.13
C ILE A 14 10.85 9.87 -9.92
N ALA A 15 11.33 9.93 -11.15
CA ALA A 15 11.20 11.11 -12.00
C ALA A 15 9.74 11.50 -12.26
N ASP A 16 8.85 10.52 -12.41
CA ASP A 16 7.40 10.72 -12.59
C ASP A 16 6.65 11.03 -11.28
N GLY A 17 7.34 11.10 -10.15
CA GLY A 17 6.75 11.29 -8.83
C GLY A 17 5.84 10.14 -8.37
N LYS A 18 5.97 8.97 -9.01
CA LYS A 18 5.18 7.77 -8.69
C LYS A 18 5.84 6.85 -7.68
N LEU A 19 7.09 7.07 -7.37
CA LEU A 19 7.80 6.45 -6.26
C LEU A 19 8.36 7.57 -5.39
N THR A 20 7.83 7.68 -4.18
CA THR A 20 8.20 8.72 -3.21
C THR A 20 8.49 8.08 -1.87
N ARG A 21 9.24 8.78 -1.04
CA ARG A 21 9.52 8.38 0.34
C ARG A 21 9.17 9.51 1.29
N ILE A 22 8.55 9.18 2.41
CA ILE A 22 8.20 10.12 3.47
C ILE A 22 8.80 9.66 4.80
N ASP A 23 9.17 10.62 5.65
CA ASP A 23 9.60 10.38 7.04
C ASP A 23 8.40 10.19 7.99
N ALA A 24 8.68 10.04 9.30
CA ALA A 24 7.66 9.86 10.32
C ALA A 24 6.73 11.08 10.48
N GLU A 25 7.21 12.27 10.10
CA GLU A 25 6.46 13.53 10.12
C GLU A 25 5.70 13.80 8.80
N GLY A 26 5.79 12.89 7.84
CA GLY A 26 5.13 13.01 6.53
C GLY A 26 5.87 13.90 5.52
N ARG A 27 7.12 14.31 5.82
CA ARG A 27 7.93 15.12 4.91
C ARG A 27 8.54 14.24 3.82
N SER A 28 8.57 14.74 2.60
CA SER A 28 9.25 14.05 1.50
C SER A 28 10.75 14.01 1.73
N ILE A 29 11.34 12.82 1.59
CA ILE A 29 12.79 12.59 1.63
C ILE A 29 13.24 11.92 0.34
N ASP A 30 14.52 12.06 0.04
CA ASP A 30 15.11 11.46 -1.16
C ASP A 30 15.01 9.92 -1.10
N VAL A 31 14.46 9.31 -2.15
CA VAL A 31 14.31 7.86 -2.26
C VAL A 31 15.66 7.14 -2.32
N ASP A 32 16.70 7.81 -2.80
CA ASP A 32 18.05 7.28 -2.92
C ASP A 32 18.93 7.54 -1.70
N GLN A 33 18.48 8.37 -0.78
CA GLN A 33 19.20 8.63 0.46
C GLN A 33 19.22 7.36 1.34
N GLN A 34 20.42 6.97 1.78
CA GLN A 34 20.55 5.92 2.78
C GLN A 34 19.93 6.39 4.09
N GLU A 35 18.96 5.63 4.59
CA GLU A 35 18.37 5.90 5.89
C GLU A 35 19.30 5.49 7.01
N PRO A 36 19.36 6.27 8.11
CA PRO A 36 19.90 5.77 9.36
C PRO A 36 19.18 4.47 9.78
N PRO A 37 19.86 3.52 10.42
CA PRO A 37 19.31 2.21 10.76
C PRO A 37 17.99 2.23 11.56
N ASN A 38 17.74 3.33 12.26
CA ASN A 38 16.60 3.51 13.18
C ASN A 38 15.50 4.43 12.63
N GLU A 39 15.63 4.95 11.43
CA GLU A 39 14.65 5.87 10.87
C GLU A 39 13.49 5.12 10.22
N LEU A 40 12.26 5.45 10.64
CA LEU A 40 11.04 4.92 10.07
C LEU A 40 10.66 5.79 8.88
N ALA A 41 10.90 5.26 7.67
CA ALA A 41 10.41 5.89 6.46
C ALA A 41 9.43 4.96 5.73
N ILE A 42 8.50 5.55 5.01
CA ILE A 42 7.49 4.86 4.22
C ILE A 42 7.75 5.15 2.75
N ASN A 43 7.91 4.10 1.96
CA ASN A 43 7.94 4.20 0.51
C ASN A 43 6.52 4.10 -0.03
N LEU A 44 6.14 5.06 -0.84
CA LEU A 44 4.82 5.15 -1.48
C LEU A 44 5.00 4.95 -2.98
N MET A 45 4.23 4.04 -3.56
CA MET A 45 4.11 3.87 -4.99
C MET A 45 2.67 4.15 -5.44
N GLY A 46 2.52 5.14 -6.30
CA GLY A 46 1.24 5.65 -6.79
C GLY A 46 1.36 7.12 -7.19
N PRO A 47 0.27 7.77 -7.59
CA PRO A 47 -1.09 7.22 -7.69
C PRO A 47 -1.25 6.21 -8.84
N ILE A 48 -1.97 5.14 -8.56
CA ILE A 48 -2.40 4.16 -9.58
C ILE A 48 -3.92 4.26 -9.66
N PRO A 49 -4.50 4.60 -10.82
CA PRO A 49 -5.95 4.62 -10.95
C PRO A 49 -6.50 3.20 -10.82
N LEU A 50 -7.44 3.02 -9.91
CA LEU A 50 -8.07 1.75 -9.59
C LEU A 50 -9.59 1.88 -9.71
N PRO A 51 -10.21 1.36 -10.80
CA PRO A 51 -11.65 1.27 -10.89
C PRO A 51 -12.19 0.29 -9.83
N ILE A 52 -13.17 0.73 -9.06
CA ILE A 52 -13.81 -0.07 -8.01
C ILE A 52 -15.29 -0.17 -8.30
N LYS A 53 -15.80 -1.41 -8.27
CA LYS A 53 -17.23 -1.70 -8.36
C LYS A 53 -17.66 -2.56 -7.19
N LEU A 54 -18.40 -1.97 -6.28
CA LEU A 54 -19.00 -2.60 -5.10
C LEU A 54 -20.49 -2.27 -5.05
N PRO A 55 -21.29 -2.96 -4.22
CA PRO A 55 -22.70 -2.59 -4.04
C PRO A 55 -22.85 -1.11 -3.64
N GLY A 56 -23.47 -0.31 -4.54
CA GLY A 56 -23.68 1.12 -4.34
C GLY A 56 -22.47 2.03 -4.63
N VAL A 57 -21.36 1.47 -5.14
CA VAL A 57 -20.15 2.22 -5.53
C VAL A 57 -19.71 1.81 -6.92
N ASP A 58 -19.51 2.78 -7.80
CA ASP A 58 -18.89 2.62 -9.12
C ASP A 58 -18.02 3.85 -9.36
N THR A 59 -16.75 3.76 -8.96
CA THR A 59 -15.85 4.91 -8.94
C THR A 59 -14.41 4.50 -9.28
N THR A 60 -13.58 5.47 -9.64
CA THR A 60 -12.15 5.26 -9.81
C THR A 60 -11.40 5.97 -8.69
N VAL A 61 -10.70 5.21 -7.88
CA VAL A 61 -9.89 5.74 -6.77
C VAL A 61 -8.42 5.83 -7.18
N ARG A 62 -7.66 6.63 -6.46
CA ARG A 62 -6.19 6.68 -6.59
C ARG A 62 -5.58 5.79 -5.51
N TRP A 63 -4.99 4.68 -5.93
CA TRP A 63 -4.36 3.74 -5.03
C TRP A 63 -2.87 4.06 -4.86
N TYR A 64 -2.43 4.05 -3.62
CA TYR A 64 -1.02 4.09 -3.23
C TYR A 64 -0.69 2.83 -2.44
N ALA A 65 0.37 2.14 -2.85
CA ALA A 65 0.95 1.06 -2.08
C ALA A 65 2.03 1.63 -1.14
N ALA A 66 1.93 1.32 0.14
CA ALA A 66 2.80 1.85 1.20
C ALA A 66 3.58 0.73 1.88
N VAL A 67 4.90 0.84 1.90
CA VAL A 67 5.81 -0.15 2.50
C VAL A 67 6.85 0.55 3.36
N ARG A 68 7.08 0.06 4.57
CA ARG A 68 8.17 0.56 5.42
C ARG A 68 9.53 0.23 4.79
N SER A 69 10.47 1.16 4.88
CA SER A 69 11.82 0.96 4.36
C SER A 69 12.54 -0.19 5.02
N THR A 70 12.28 -0.46 6.30
CA THR A 70 12.83 -1.62 7.02
C THR A 70 12.36 -2.96 6.43
N GLU A 71 11.09 -3.05 6.02
CA GLU A 71 10.54 -4.24 5.38
C GLU A 71 11.08 -4.41 3.95
N LEU A 72 11.21 -3.31 3.21
CA LEU A 72 11.73 -3.32 1.85
C LEU A 72 13.18 -3.80 1.81
N ARG A 73 14.04 -3.36 2.74
CA ARG A 73 15.42 -3.86 2.88
C ARG A 73 15.47 -5.37 3.15
N GLY A 74 14.56 -5.88 3.96
CA GLY A 74 14.44 -7.32 4.20
C GLY A 74 14.14 -8.10 2.92
N VAL A 75 13.28 -7.58 2.06
CA VAL A 75 12.95 -8.20 0.76
C VAL A 75 14.12 -8.11 -0.23
N GLU A 76 14.84 -7.01 -0.26
CA GLU A 76 16.03 -6.85 -1.10
C GLU A 76 17.14 -7.84 -0.71
N ALA A 77 17.38 -7.99 0.60
CA ALA A 77 18.32 -8.99 1.11
C ALA A 77 17.90 -10.41 0.76
N LEU A 78 16.60 -10.72 0.88
CA LEU A 78 16.03 -12.00 0.48
C LEU A 78 16.17 -12.26 -1.02
N ALA A 79 15.88 -11.27 -1.85
CA ALA A 79 16.03 -11.39 -3.30
C ALA A 79 17.49 -11.65 -3.71
N ALA A 80 18.45 -10.98 -3.05
CA ALA A 80 19.88 -11.21 -3.26
C ALA A 80 20.30 -12.63 -2.86
N ASP A 81 19.83 -13.14 -1.72
CA ASP A 81 20.10 -14.50 -1.26
C ASP A 81 19.51 -15.57 -2.19
N LEU A 82 18.28 -15.38 -2.66
CA LEU A 82 17.64 -16.27 -3.63
C LEU A 82 18.41 -16.32 -4.96
N ASN A 83 18.86 -15.17 -5.45
CA ASN A 83 19.67 -15.10 -6.67
C ASN A 83 21.02 -15.82 -6.50
N ALA A 84 21.67 -15.66 -5.35
CA ALA A 84 22.94 -16.31 -5.05
C ALA A 84 22.84 -17.84 -4.91
N ARG A 85 21.71 -18.34 -4.42
CA ARG A 85 21.47 -19.77 -4.16
C ARG A 85 20.73 -20.51 -5.28
N GLY A 86 20.43 -19.86 -6.39
CA GLY A 86 19.75 -20.48 -7.54
C GLY A 86 18.26 -20.78 -7.31
N GLY A 87 17.61 -20.13 -6.37
CA GLY A 87 16.15 -20.22 -6.16
C GLY A 87 15.65 -21.54 -5.56
N GLN A 88 16.53 -22.45 -5.18
CA GLN A 88 16.16 -23.80 -4.65
C GLN A 88 15.39 -23.76 -3.32
N HIS A 89 15.42 -22.64 -2.61
CA HIS A 89 14.74 -22.43 -1.34
C HIS A 89 13.55 -21.48 -1.41
N LEU A 90 13.03 -21.21 -2.61
CA LEU A 90 11.94 -20.27 -2.83
C LEU A 90 10.74 -20.51 -1.88
N PHE A 91 10.36 -21.77 -1.69
CA PHE A 91 9.22 -22.12 -0.85
C PHE A 91 9.45 -21.83 0.66
N ALA A 92 10.69 -21.91 1.13
CA ALA A 92 11.02 -21.55 2.52
C ALA A 92 10.89 -20.04 2.77
N HIS A 93 10.94 -19.22 1.72
CA HIS A 93 10.88 -17.77 1.78
C HIS A 93 9.51 -17.17 1.36
N LEU A 94 8.54 -18.00 0.97
CA LEU A 94 7.17 -17.54 0.67
C LEU A 94 6.45 -16.94 1.91
N VAL A 95 6.99 -17.14 3.10
CA VAL A 95 6.49 -16.60 4.36
C VAL A 95 7.11 -15.22 4.69
N SER A 96 7.75 -14.55 3.73
CA SER A 96 8.31 -13.22 3.99
C SER A 96 7.20 -12.23 4.35
N PRO A 97 7.27 -11.58 5.52
CA PRO A 97 6.22 -10.72 6.04
C PRO A 97 6.24 -9.33 5.42
N LEU A 98 6.26 -9.23 4.10
CA LEU A 98 6.11 -7.92 3.46
C LEU A 98 4.67 -7.44 3.60
N ALA A 99 4.43 -6.60 4.59
CA ALA A 99 3.15 -5.92 4.75
C ALA A 99 3.05 -4.74 3.80
N VAL A 100 2.35 -4.92 2.68
CA VAL A 100 1.99 -3.82 1.78
C VAL A 100 0.67 -3.23 2.24
N ASN A 101 0.73 -2.07 2.88
CA ASN A 101 -0.47 -1.31 3.22
C ASN A 101 -0.97 -0.57 1.98
N SER A 102 -2.27 -0.36 1.90
CA SER A 102 -2.88 0.38 0.79
C SER A 102 -3.51 1.67 1.30
N VAL A 103 -3.30 2.76 0.56
CA VAL A 103 -4.03 4.01 0.78
C VAL A 103 -4.87 4.26 -0.47
N LEU A 104 -6.18 4.30 -0.31
CA LEU A 104 -7.10 4.70 -1.36
C LEU A 104 -7.49 6.15 -1.13
N VAL A 105 -7.25 6.99 -2.11
CA VAL A 105 -7.73 8.37 -2.15
C VAL A 105 -8.99 8.39 -3.00
N ILE A 106 -10.11 8.73 -2.39
CA ILE A 106 -11.45 8.66 -2.96
C ILE A 106 -11.99 10.08 -3.12
N GLY A 107 -12.38 10.45 -4.32
CA GLY A 107 -12.74 11.82 -4.65
C GLY A 107 -11.56 12.79 -4.55
N GLU A 108 -11.85 14.06 -4.30
CA GLU A 108 -10.84 15.10 -4.07
C GLU A 108 -10.87 15.53 -2.60
N PRO A 109 -9.90 15.06 -1.77
CA PRO A 109 -9.88 15.41 -0.36
C PRO A 109 -9.77 16.90 -0.12
N GLY A 110 -10.77 17.48 0.56
CA GLY A 110 -10.81 18.87 0.97
C GLY A 110 -10.14 19.12 2.32
N GLU A 111 -10.51 20.23 2.98
CA GLU A 111 -9.94 20.62 4.29
C GLU A 111 -10.28 19.65 5.44
N ASN A 112 -11.44 18.97 5.35
CA ASN A 112 -11.92 18.03 6.37
C ASN A 112 -12.29 16.69 5.73
N PRO A 113 -11.31 15.93 5.20
CA PRO A 113 -11.58 14.68 4.51
C PRO A 113 -12.03 13.60 5.50
N LEU A 114 -12.89 12.69 5.04
CA LEU A 114 -13.18 11.49 5.79
C LEU A 114 -11.98 10.53 5.76
N VAL A 115 -11.68 9.92 6.91
CA VAL A 115 -10.62 8.93 7.01
C VAL A 115 -11.15 7.65 7.65
N ARG A 116 -10.92 6.53 6.99
CA ARG A 116 -11.17 5.19 7.54
C ARG A 116 -9.89 4.39 7.56
N VAL A 117 -9.54 3.87 8.73
CA VAL A 117 -8.53 2.82 8.87
C VAL A 117 -9.25 1.48 8.96
N HIS A 118 -8.88 0.54 8.10
CA HIS A 118 -9.48 -0.79 8.02
C HIS A 118 -8.38 -1.85 8.10
N SER A 119 -8.45 -2.74 9.08
CA SER A 119 -7.56 -3.90 9.18
C SER A 119 -7.98 -4.99 8.20
N ASN A 120 -7.01 -5.57 7.52
CA ASN A 120 -7.22 -6.69 6.61
C ASN A 120 -7.99 -7.84 7.30
N CYS A 121 -9.05 -8.27 6.67
CA CYS A 121 -9.80 -9.46 7.04
C CYS A 121 -10.03 -10.33 5.81
N LEU A 122 -9.10 -11.22 5.50
CA LEU A 122 -9.17 -12.05 4.29
C LEU A 122 -10.51 -12.78 4.16
N THR A 123 -11.03 -13.32 5.26
CA THR A 123 -12.29 -14.07 5.23
C THR A 123 -13.50 -13.19 4.98
N GLY A 124 -13.58 -12.02 5.60
CA GLY A 124 -14.70 -11.09 5.43
C GLY A 124 -14.58 -10.24 4.16
N ASP A 125 -13.39 -9.67 3.90
CA ASP A 125 -13.22 -8.72 2.81
C ASP A 125 -13.15 -9.41 1.42
N VAL A 126 -12.55 -10.62 1.36
CA VAL A 126 -12.32 -11.34 0.10
C VAL A 126 -13.28 -12.50 -0.09
N PHE A 127 -13.47 -13.33 0.96
CA PHE A 127 -14.30 -14.54 0.83
C PHE A 127 -15.76 -14.32 1.22
N GLY A 128 -16.14 -13.11 1.69
CA GLY A 128 -17.52 -12.79 2.04
C GLY A 128 -18.05 -13.60 3.23
N SER A 129 -17.19 -13.92 4.21
CA SER A 129 -17.59 -14.67 5.40
C SER A 129 -18.64 -13.90 6.20
N GLU A 130 -19.74 -14.55 6.52
CA GLU A 130 -20.81 -14.01 7.36
C GLU A 130 -20.51 -14.12 8.89
N ARG A 131 -19.32 -14.62 9.25
CA ARG A 131 -18.90 -14.68 10.66
C ARG A 131 -18.41 -13.34 11.20
N CYS A 132 -18.17 -12.38 10.33
CA CYS A 132 -17.81 -11.00 10.66
C CYS A 132 -18.46 -10.05 9.64
N ASP A 133 -18.51 -8.79 9.97
CA ASP A 133 -19.04 -7.71 9.13
C ASP A 133 -17.96 -6.87 8.45
N CYS A 134 -16.72 -7.39 8.38
CA CYS A 134 -15.57 -6.66 7.80
C CYS A 134 -15.82 -6.26 6.34
N GLY A 135 -16.26 -7.17 5.48
CA GLY A 135 -16.56 -6.88 4.08
C GLY A 135 -17.64 -5.80 3.91
N PRO A 136 -18.84 -5.94 4.54
CA PRO A 136 -19.86 -4.89 4.56
C PRO A 136 -19.35 -3.55 5.11
N GLN A 137 -18.52 -3.54 6.15
CA GLN A 137 -17.92 -2.32 6.71
C GLN A 137 -16.98 -1.65 5.70
N LEU A 138 -16.14 -2.42 5.00
CA LEU A 138 -15.26 -1.91 3.96
C LEU A 138 -16.05 -1.25 2.83
N ALA A 139 -17.06 -1.95 2.29
CA ALA A 139 -17.91 -1.42 1.23
C ALA A 139 -18.67 -0.16 1.67
N SER A 140 -19.20 -0.17 2.89
CA SER A 140 -19.90 0.99 3.47
C SER A 140 -18.98 2.20 3.65
N ALA A 141 -17.74 1.99 4.09
CA ALA A 141 -16.77 3.05 4.24
C ALA A 141 -16.42 3.71 2.90
N ILE A 142 -16.12 2.89 1.88
CA ILE A 142 -15.84 3.39 0.52
C ILE A 142 -17.03 4.19 -0.02
N ASN A 143 -18.25 3.63 0.10
CA ASN A 143 -19.47 4.30 -0.37
C ASN A 143 -19.71 5.64 0.35
N ARG A 144 -19.45 5.69 1.66
CA ARG A 144 -19.62 6.93 2.43
C ARG A 144 -18.63 8.01 2.02
N ILE A 145 -17.35 7.63 1.82
CA ILE A 145 -16.31 8.56 1.38
C ILE A 145 -16.58 9.04 -0.04
N ASP A 146 -17.00 8.14 -0.95
CA ASP A 146 -17.29 8.47 -2.36
C ASP A 146 -18.43 9.47 -2.51
N LYS A 147 -19.42 9.44 -1.60
CA LYS A 147 -20.55 10.36 -1.57
C LYS A 147 -20.32 11.65 -0.79
N ASP A 148 -19.21 11.73 -0.06
CA ASP A 148 -18.90 12.93 0.70
C ASP A 148 -18.26 13.99 -0.19
N ALA A 149 -18.77 15.22 -0.10
CA ALA A 149 -18.25 16.33 -0.91
C ALA A 149 -16.78 16.66 -0.62
N SER A 150 -16.29 16.31 0.58
CA SER A 150 -14.89 16.49 0.98
C SER A 150 -14.00 15.31 0.59
N GLY A 151 -14.56 14.26 -0.03
CA GLY A 151 -13.81 13.06 -0.34
C GLY A 151 -13.11 12.45 0.89
N GLY A 152 -12.05 11.68 0.67
CA GLY A 152 -11.29 11.17 1.80
C GLY A 152 -10.30 10.06 1.50
N TYR A 153 -9.91 9.39 2.58
CA TYR A 153 -8.88 8.35 2.56
C TYR A 153 -9.38 7.07 3.23
N LEU A 154 -9.10 5.94 2.58
CA LEU A 154 -9.22 4.64 3.20
C LEU A 154 -7.83 4.02 3.30
N ILE A 155 -7.38 3.76 4.53
CA ILE A 155 -6.10 3.12 4.83
C ILE A 155 -6.38 1.65 5.14
N TYR A 156 -5.97 0.77 4.23
CA TYR A 156 -6.14 -0.68 4.35
C TYR A 156 -4.84 -1.29 4.86
N MET A 157 -4.86 -1.76 6.11
CA MET A 157 -3.70 -2.30 6.81
C MET A 157 -3.52 -3.78 6.51
N ALA A 158 -2.36 -4.17 5.98
CA ALA A 158 -2.07 -5.57 5.60
C ALA A 158 -1.74 -6.50 6.77
N GLY A 159 -1.58 -5.99 7.98
CA GLY A 159 -1.29 -6.77 9.18
C GLY A 159 -2.26 -6.47 10.33
N HIS A 160 -2.47 -7.47 11.19
CA HIS A 160 -3.13 -7.32 12.47
C HIS A 160 -2.11 -7.03 13.55
#